data_1eee8e113dbace9751f7563372859f40
#
_entry.id   1eee8e113dbace9751f7563372859f40
#
_cell.length_a   1.000
_cell.length_b   1.000
_cell.length_c   1.000
_cell.angle_alpha   90.00
_cell.angle_beta   90.00
_cell.angle_gamma   90.00
#
_symmetry.space_group_name_H-M   'P 1'
#
loop_
_entity.id
_entity.type
_entity.pdbx_description
1 polymer ?
#
loop_
_entity_poly.entity_id
_entity_poly.type
_entity_poly.pdbx_seq_one_letter_code
_entity_poly.pdbx_strand_id
1 'polypeptide(L)'
;VERRDIRGARARGMALPEEAAVRRIGNFSQDIAMTTEELFETIVTIDNRMGLHARPATMLAKLSSGFEAELTLERLDGNGEVADCRSALSLMMLAAGRGTKLLLKASGHEAEEAFREAVRLFESRFNEEE
;
A
#
# COMPACT_ATOMS: atom_id res chain seq x y z
N VAL A 1 22.19 -3.86 8.83
CA VAL A 1 21.54 -3.21 8.77
C VAL A 1 20.34 -3.23 9.45
N GLU A 2 19.96 -2.40 9.82
CA GLU A 2 18.95 -2.33 10.50
C GLU A 2 17.78 -2.26 9.86
N ARG A 3 16.88 -2.91 10.15
CA ARG A 3 15.74 -2.86 9.59
C ARG A 3 14.91 -1.90 10.26
N ARG A 4 14.33 -1.05 9.65
CA ARG A 4 13.48 -0.24 10.14
C ARG A 4 12.40 -0.96 10.25
N ASP A 5 11.84 -1.16 11.04
CA ASP A 5 11.08 -2.14 11.01
C ASP A 5 9.77 -2.05 11.60
N ILE A 6 9.13 -3.08 11.56
CA ILE A 6 7.83 -3.19 12.03
C ILE A 6 7.75 -2.87 13.47
N ARG A 7 8.77 -3.15 14.20
CA ARG A 7 8.75 -2.81 15.59
C ARG A 7 8.69 -1.33 15.78
N GLY A 8 9.35 -0.59 14.94
CA GLY A 8 9.32 0.84 15.05
C GLY A 8 7.92 1.36 14.81
N ALA A 9 7.23 0.75 13.86
CA ALA A 9 5.89 1.17 13.58
C ALA A 9 4.99 0.88 14.76
N ARG A 10 5.16 -0.23 15.42
CA ARG A 10 4.33 -0.51 16.54
C ARG A 10 4.61 0.44 17.66
N ALA A 11 5.80 0.82 17.83
CA ALA A 11 6.15 1.73 18.89
C ALA A 11 5.46 3.05 18.72
N ARG A 12 5.04 3.37 17.53
CA ARG A 12 4.36 4.63 17.34
C ARG A 12 2.86 4.42 17.39
N GLY A 13 2.41 3.29 17.86
CA GLY A 13 1.01 3.11 18.03
C GLY A 13 0.28 2.65 16.82
N MET A 14 0.98 2.35 15.76
CA MET A 14 0.32 1.90 14.60
C MET A 14 0.86 0.58 14.27
N ALA A 15 0.11 -0.46 14.38
CA ALA A 15 0.59 -1.77 14.09
C ALA A 15 0.43 -2.08 12.64
N LEU A 16 1.37 -2.77 12.07
CA LEU A 16 1.22 -3.25 10.72
C LEU A 16 0.60 -4.64 10.78
N PRO A 17 -0.07 -5.06 9.73
CA PRO A 17 -0.70 -6.35 9.72
C PRO A 17 0.34 -7.44 9.79
N GLU A 18 -0.04 -8.59 10.25
CA GLU A 18 0.90 -9.66 10.39
C GLU A 18 1.48 -10.08 9.09
N GLU A 19 0.76 -9.92 8.01
CA GLU A 19 1.27 -10.31 6.73
C GLU A 19 2.16 -9.26 6.13
N ALA A 20 2.34 -8.15 6.77
CA ALA A 20 3.17 -7.09 6.19
C ALA A 20 4.62 -7.51 6.14
N ALA A 21 5.28 -7.14 5.10
CA ALA A 21 6.68 -7.45 4.94
C ALA A 21 7.44 -6.19 4.55
N VAL A 22 8.67 -6.11 5.01
CA VAL A 22 9.52 -5.00 4.65
C VAL A 22 10.74 -5.56 4.00
N ARG A 23 11.02 -5.13 2.79
CA ARG A 23 12.21 -5.57 2.10
C ARG A 23 13.05 -4.37 1.75
N ARG A 24 14.34 -4.49 1.90
CA ARG A 24 15.20 -3.39 1.61
C ARG A 24 15.72 -3.58 0.22
N ILE A 25 15.47 -2.66 -0.64
CA ILE A 25 15.89 -2.74 -1.99
C ILE A 25 17.13 -1.91 -2.13
N GLY A 26 18.23 -2.55 -2.38
CA GLY A 26 19.47 -1.83 -2.45
C GLY A 26 19.64 -1.09 -3.72
N ASN A 27 20.51 -0.13 -3.68
CA ASN A 27 20.82 0.59 -4.83
C ASN A 27 21.90 -0.17 -5.49
N PHE A 28 21.71 -0.62 -6.62
CA PHE A 28 22.67 -1.41 -7.26
C PHE A 28 23.88 -0.75 -7.82
N SER A 29 23.95 0.47 -7.80
CA SER A 29 25.14 1.07 -8.33
C SER A 29 25.99 1.22 -7.17
N GLN A 30 26.56 0.27 -6.76
CA GLN A 30 27.31 0.31 -5.65
C GLN A 30 28.05 1.49 -5.37
N ASP A 31 28.44 2.09 -6.27
CA ASP A 31 29.26 3.16 -5.99
C ASP A 31 28.53 4.17 -5.28
N ILE A 32 27.41 4.41 -5.57
CA ILE A 32 26.80 5.42 -4.98
C ILE A 32 26.17 5.01 -3.83
N ALA A 33 25.80 3.97 -3.77
CA ALA A 33 25.21 3.45 -2.70
C ALA A 33 24.75 4.14 -1.59
N MET A 34 24.39 5.09 -1.71
CA MET A 34 24.05 5.69 -0.63
C MET A 34 22.75 5.34 -0.17
N THR A 35 21.79 5.12 -0.90
CA THR A 35 20.51 4.95 -0.36
C THR A 35 20.05 3.56 -0.47
N THR A 36 19.31 3.12 0.46
CA THR A 36 18.65 1.85 0.42
C THR A 36 17.19 2.14 0.54
N GLU A 37 16.41 1.59 -0.34
CA GLU A 37 14.99 1.81 -0.26
C GLU A 37 14.35 0.64 0.40
N GLU A 38 13.27 0.84 1.07
CA GLU A 38 12.53 -0.23 1.71
C GLU A 38 11.25 -0.47 0.95
N LEU A 39 10.90 -1.72 0.79
CA LEU A 39 9.66 -2.06 0.14
C LEU A 39 8.77 -2.68 1.21
N PHE A 40 7.59 -2.12 1.37
CA PHE A 40 6.61 -2.64 2.29
C PHE A 40 5.51 -3.28 1.47
N GLU A 41 5.07 -4.45 1.85
CA GLU A 41 3.97 -5.05 1.12
C GLU A 41 3.13 -5.91 2.03
N THR A 42 1.87 -6.01 1.74
CA THR A 42 0.95 -6.86 2.47
C THR A 42 -0.26 -7.14 1.59
N ILE A 43 -0.99 -8.17 1.92
CA ILE A 43 -2.22 -8.47 1.19
C ILE A 43 -3.35 -7.78 1.92
N VAL A 44 -4.15 -7.04 1.19
CA VAL A 44 -5.34 -6.40 1.73
C VAL A 44 -6.55 -6.99 1.04
N THR A 45 -7.66 -7.04 1.75
CA THR A 45 -8.88 -7.57 1.18
C THR A 45 -9.90 -6.45 1.12
N ILE A 46 -10.60 -6.34 0.02
CA ILE A 46 -11.66 -5.36 -0.10
C ILE A 46 -12.82 -5.86 0.72
N ASP A 47 -13.22 -5.09 1.71
CA ASP A 47 -14.28 -5.52 2.60
C ASP A 47 -15.48 -4.60 2.58
N ASN A 48 -15.45 -3.53 1.85
CA ASN A 48 -16.61 -2.67 1.77
C ASN A 48 -17.52 -3.18 0.67
N ARG A 49 -18.80 -2.96 0.86
CA ARG A 49 -19.81 -3.53 0.03
C ARG A 49 -19.67 -3.29 -1.44
N MET A 50 -19.40 -2.09 -1.82
CA MET A 50 -19.32 -1.74 -3.23
C MET A 50 -17.94 -1.91 -3.84
N GLY A 51 -17.00 -2.39 -3.08
CA GLY A 51 -15.67 -2.60 -3.62
C GLY A 51 -14.90 -1.30 -3.83
N LEU A 52 -13.94 -1.36 -4.69
CA LEU A 52 -13.06 -0.21 -4.92
C LEU A 52 -13.68 0.69 -5.97
N HIS A 53 -14.82 1.29 -5.63
CA HIS A 53 -15.52 2.17 -6.55
C HIS A 53 -14.99 3.60 -6.40
N ALA A 54 -15.66 4.57 -6.96
CA ALA A 54 -15.12 5.92 -7.08
C ALA A 54 -14.70 6.55 -5.76
N ARG A 55 -15.52 6.40 -4.73
CA ARG A 55 -15.20 7.06 -3.49
C ARG A 55 -13.96 6.47 -2.82
N PRO A 56 -13.85 5.16 -2.57
CA PRO A 56 -12.64 4.62 -2.00
C PRO A 56 -11.43 4.83 -2.91
N ALA A 57 -11.60 4.75 -4.23
CA ALA A 57 -10.49 4.97 -5.13
C ALA A 57 -9.98 6.39 -5.01
N THR A 58 -10.87 7.35 -4.88
CA THR A 58 -10.46 8.73 -4.72
C THR A 58 -9.78 8.94 -3.38
N MET A 59 -10.28 8.31 -2.33
CA MET A 59 -9.67 8.44 -1.02
C MET A 59 -8.25 7.91 -1.04
N LEU A 60 -8.04 6.76 -1.67
CA LEU A 60 -6.72 6.19 -1.72
C LEU A 60 -5.79 7.04 -2.60
N ALA A 61 -6.32 7.59 -3.68
CA ALA A 61 -5.52 8.41 -4.56
C ALA A 61 -5.07 9.68 -3.86
N LYS A 62 -5.97 10.29 -3.08
CA LYS A 62 -5.60 11.48 -2.37
C LYS A 62 -4.55 11.17 -1.31
N LEU A 63 -4.73 10.07 -0.61
CA LEU A 63 -3.77 9.70 0.41
C LEU A 63 -2.42 9.47 -0.25
N SER A 64 -2.40 8.71 -1.34
CA SER A 64 -1.15 8.37 -1.98
C SER A 64 -0.42 9.57 -2.53
N SER A 65 -1.17 10.54 -3.01
CA SER A 65 -0.55 11.73 -3.57
C SER A 65 0.06 12.63 -2.50
N GLY A 66 -0.27 12.39 -1.27
CA GLY A 66 0.27 13.23 -0.20
C GLY A 66 1.63 12.78 0.32
N PHE A 67 2.18 11.69 -0.21
CA PHE A 67 3.45 11.19 0.26
C PHE A 67 4.43 11.04 -0.88
N GLU A 68 5.71 11.16 -0.57
CA GLU A 68 6.75 10.92 -1.55
C GLU A 68 7.02 9.43 -1.53
N ALA A 69 6.13 8.67 -2.09
CA ALA A 69 6.25 7.23 -2.11
C ALA A 69 5.45 6.71 -3.27
N GLU A 70 5.80 5.50 -3.70
CA GLU A 70 5.06 4.88 -4.73
C GLU A 70 4.22 3.81 -4.12
N LEU A 71 2.92 3.88 -4.28
CA LEU A 71 2.03 2.87 -3.78
C LEU A 71 1.36 2.22 -4.97
N THR A 72 1.29 0.91 -4.97
CA THR A 72 0.59 0.19 -6.03
C THR A 72 -0.28 -0.89 -5.43
N LEU A 73 -1.31 -1.26 -6.17
CA LEU A 73 -2.16 -2.37 -5.82
C LEU A 73 -2.15 -3.34 -6.97
N GLU A 74 -1.96 -4.60 -6.66
CA GLU A 74 -1.91 -5.61 -7.68
C GLU A 74 -2.94 -6.67 -7.39
N ARG A 75 -3.76 -7.04 -8.36
CA ARG A 75 -4.72 -8.10 -8.16
C ARG A 75 -3.97 -9.40 -8.07
N LEU A 76 -4.34 -10.24 -7.12
CA LEU A 76 -3.68 -11.51 -6.96
C LEU A 76 -4.32 -12.59 -7.80
N ASP A 77 -5.44 -12.29 -8.45
CA ASP A 77 -6.08 -13.27 -9.30
C ASP A 77 -6.04 -12.73 -10.72
N GLY A 78 -6.50 -13.48 -11.63
CA GLY A 78 -6.59 -13.05 -13.01
C GLY A 78 -5.22 -12.80 -13.59
N ASN A 79 -5.07 -11.69 -14.24
CA ASN A 79 -3.83 -11.37 -14.91
C ASN A 79 -2.82 -10.63 -14.07
N GLY A 80 -3.08 -10.45 -12.82
CA GLY A 80 -2.13 -9.72 -11.98
C GLY A 80 -2.04 -8.25 -12.34
N GLU A 81 -3.17 -7.63 -12.63
CA GLU A 81 -3.16 -6.24 -12.99
C GLU A 81 -2.71 -5.37 -11.87
N VAL A 82 -1.96 -4.34 -12.20
CA VAL A 82 -1.37 -3.44 -11.21
C VAL A 82 -1.87 -2.04 -11.45
N ALA A 83 -2.22 -1.32 -10.40
CA ALA A 83 -2.65 0.06 -10.49
C ALA A 83 -1.76 0.93 -9.64
N ASP A 84 -1.52 2.14 -10.11
CA ASP A 84 -0.79 3.14 -9.35
C ASP A 84 -1.83 3.75 -8.43
N CYS A 85 -1.60 3.71 -7.14
CA CYS A 85 -2.58 4.20 -6.19
C CYS A 85 -2.83 5.71 -6.29
N ARG A 86 -1.98 6.45 -6.99
CA ARG A 86 -2.23 7.87 -7.14
C ARG A 86 -3.26 8.16 -8.23
N SER A 87 -3.66 7.14 -8.97
CA SER A 87 -4.62 7.33 -10.04
C SER A 87 -5.93 6.65 -9.69
N ALA A 88 -6.93 7.44 -9.37
CA ALA A 88 -8.24 6.87 -9.04
C ALA A 88 -8.79 6.08 -10.21
N LEU A 89 -8.53 6.51 -11.42
CA LEU A 89 -9.02 5.79 -12.57
C LEU A 89 -8.37 4.42 -12.68
N SER A 90 -7.06 4.34 -12.48
CA SER A 90 -6.38 3.06 -12.51
C SER A 90 -6.89 2.14 -11.43
N LEU A 91 -7.16 2.69 -10.26
CA LEU A 91 -7.68 1.87 -9.17
C LEU A 91 -9.05 1.31 -9.53
N MET A 92 -9.88 2.13 -10.13
CA MET A 92 -11.20 1.67 -10.52
C MET A 92 -11.12 0.61 -11.60
N MET A 93 -10.11 0.71 -12.44
CA MET A 93 -9.97 -0.25 -13.52
C MET A 93 -9.53 -1.63 -13.03
N LEU A 94 -9.12 -1.75 -11.78
CA LEU A 94 -8.84 -3.06 -11.23
C LEU A 94 -10.16 -3.84 -11.05
N ALA A 95 -11.25 -3.13 -11.00
CA ALA A 95 -12.58 -3.73 -10.86
C ALA A 95 -12.64 -4.67 -9.64
N ALA A 96 -12.04 -4.26 -8.55
CA ALA A 96 -11.95 -5.10 -7.38
C ALA A 96 -13.19 -4.97 -6.52
N GLY A 97 -13.99 -6.00 -6.48
CA GLY A 97 -15.18 -5.99 -5.67
C GLY A 97 -14.92 -6.55 -4.29
N ARG A 98 -15.97 -6.68 -3.51
CA ARG A 98 -15.85 -7.16 -2.16
C ARG A 98 -15.25 -8.56 -2.17
N GLY A 99 -14.31 -8.80 -1.31
CA GLY A 99 -13.64 -10.10 -1.20
C GLY A 99 -12.40 -10.23 -2.04
N THR A 100 -12.13 -9.27 -2.93
CA THR A 100 -10.95 -9.36 -3.76
C THR A 100 -9.70 -9.12 -2.92
N LYS A 101 -8.68 -9.93 -3.13
CA LYS A 101 -7.43 -9.76 -2.44
C LYS A 101 -6.44 -9.07 -3.34
N LEU A 102 -5.77 -8.09 -2.79
CA LEU A 102 -4.83 -7.28 -3.55
C LEU A 102 -3.52 -7.21 -2.79
N LEU A 103 -2.44 -7.08 -3.53
CA LEU A 103 -1.14 -6.90 -2.90
C LEU A 103 -0.84 -5.41 -2.90
N LEU A 104 -0.74 -4.84 -1.73
CA LEU A 104 -0.42 -3.43 -1.59
C LEU A 104 1.07 -3.31 -1.38
N LYS A 105 1.72 -2.52 -2.21
CA LYS A 105 3.13 -2.31 -2.08
C LYS A 105 3.43 -0.83 -1.96
N ALA A 106 4.42 -0.50 -1.16
CA ALA A 106 4.84 0.89 -1.02
C ALA A 106 6.35 0.95 -1.00
N SER A 107 6.92 1.85 -1.76
CA SER A 107 8.36 2.02 -1.77
C SER A 107 8.69 3.51 -1.90
N GLY A 108 9.89 3.88 -1.59
CA GLY A 108 10.34 5.25 -1.72
C GLY A 108 10.52 5.94 -0.40
N HIS A 109 10.67 7.25 -0.49
CA HIS A 109 11.10 8.04 0.64
C HIS A 109 10.15 7.99 1.83
N GLU A 110 8.90 8.15 1.65
CA GLU A 110 7.96 8.12 2.75
C GLU A 110 7.11 6.87 2.73
N ALA A 111 7.71 5.78 2.28
CA ALA A 111 6.94 4.57 2.08
C ALA A 111 6.32 4.02 3.35
N GLU A 112 7.02 4.07 4.45
CA GLU A 112 6.49 3.49 5.67
C GLU A 112 5.23 4.20 6.12
N GLU A 113 5.25 5.51 6.11
CA GLU A 113 4.08 6.25 6.54
C GLU A 113 2.93 6.06 5.58
N ALA A 114 3.23 6.11 4.28
CA ALA A 114 2.19 5.94 3.29
C ALA A 114 1.57 4.56 3.40
N PHE A 115 2.40 3.56 3.62
CA PHE A 115 1.94 2.19 3.73
C PHE A 115 0.99 2.04 4.92
N ARG A 116 1.39 2.57 6.07
CA ARG A 116 0.55 2.45 7.25
C ARG A 116 -0.80 3.14 7.07
N GLU A 117 -0.78 4.31 6.45
CA GLU A 117 -2.03 5.02 6.25
C GLU A 117 -2.92 4.30 5.25
N ALA A 118 -2.32 3.70 4.23
CA ALA A 118 -3.11 2.97 3.26
C ALA A 118 -3.73 1.72 3.90
N VAL A 119 -2.96 0.99 4.69
CA VAL A 119 -3.48 -0.18 5.37
C VAL A 119 -4.65 0.19 6.27
N ARG A 120 -4.51 1.34 6.97
CA ARG A 120 -5.56 1.79 7.82
C ARG A 120 -6.81 2.06 7.05
N LEU A 121 -6.68 2.63 5.87
CA LEU A 121 -7.84 2.93 5.06
C LEU A 121 -8.56 1.64 4.66
N PHE A 122 -7.82 0.60 4.29
CA PHE A 122 -8.45 -0.66 3.96
C PHE A 122 -9.10 -1.28 5.19
N GLU A 123 -8.47 -1.19 6.33
CA GLU A 123 -9.02 -1.79 7.54
C GLU A 123 -10.29 -1.10 7.99
N SER A 124 -10.41 0.17 7.71
CA SER A 124 -11.60 0.92 8.09
C SER A 124 -12.69 0.80 7.03
N ARG A 125 -12.47 -0.03 6.00
CA ARG A 125 -13.40 -0.17 4.90
C ARG A 125 -13.65 1.17 4.25
N PHE A 126 -12.61 1.97 4.16
CA PHE A 126 -12.66 3.29 3.56
C PHE A 126 -13.74 4.13 4.27
N ASN A 127 -13.89 3.88 5.55
CA ASN A 127 -14.85 4.61 6.38
C ASN A 127 -16.28 4.43 5.93
N GLU A 128 -16.55 3.38 5.21
CA GLU A 128 -17.92 3.11 4.80
C GLU A 128 -18.58 2.17 5.78
N GLU A 129 -19.83 2.44 6.04
CA GLU A 129 -20.49 1.61 6.94
C GLU A 129 -21.29 0.69 6.20
N GLU A 130 -21.34 -0.50 6.44
CA GLU A 130 -22.15 -1.34 5.75
C GLU A 130 -22.47 -2.41 6.34
#